data_a52726787e204e4bc873c20ff39b2abd
#
_entry.id   a52726787e204e4bc873c20ff39b2abd
#
_cell.length_a   1.000
_cell.length_b   1.000
_cell.length_c   1.000
_cell.angle_alpha   90.00
_cell.angle_beta   90.00
_cell.angle_gamma   90.00
#
_symmetry.space_group_name_H-M   'P 1'
#
loop_
_entity.id
_entity.type
_entity.pdbx_description
1 polymer ?
#
loop_
_entity_poly.entity_id
_entity_poly.type
_entity_poly.pdbx_seq_one_letter_code
_entity_poly.pdbx_strand_id
1 'polypeptide(L)'
;MVTLAIEALRVALGPAEVLHGIDATISAGALVGVIGPNGAGKSTLARAITGLISPSAGRVTLDGTDVSALSRAGLARRIAYLPQGQTIHWPLTVERLVALGRLPHLAPFSAISAADRAAIDRAMDRADIGSLAGRIVTELSGGERARVLIARALAVEAPALVVDEPLAALDPGHQLQLMGLLKAEALSGSLVVAVLHDLAMAARFCDRLILIHRGRLIADGVPDAVLTPEHLRDCYGIRAWTGAIEGQPVVLPLSLSQDR
;
A
#
# COMPACT_ATOMS: atom_id res chain seq x y z
N MET A 1 3.07 19.49 -3.95
CA MET A 1 3.48 18.07 -3.88
C MET A 1 2.85 17.49 -2.64
N VAL A 2 2.15 16.37 -2.74
CA VAL A 2 1.45 15.75 -1.60
C VAL A 2 2.46 15.21 -0.60
N THR A 3 2.25 15.49 0.69
CA THR A 3 3.15 15.08 1.75
C THR A 3 2.35 14.49 2.92
N LEU A 4 2.73 13.31 3.36
CA LEU A 4 2.24 12.64 4.55
C LEU A 4 3.31 12.73 5.64
N ALA A 5 2.97 13.33 6.78
CA ALA A 5 3.86 13.34 7.95
C ALA A 5 3.25 12.53 9.09
N ILE A 6 4.09 11.73 9.72
CA ILE A 6 3.79 10.88 10.88
C ILE A 6 4.69 11.39 12.00
N GLU A 7 4.09 11.81 13.11
CA GLU A 7 4.81 12.45 14.20
C GLU A 7 4.52 11.72 15.53
N ALA A 8 5.56 11.13 16.11
CA ALA A 8 5.54 10.40 17.38
C ALA A 8 4.35 9.44 17.50
N LEU A 9 3.99 8.78 16.39
CA LEU A 9 2.75 8.00 16.27
C LEU A 9 2.77 6.79 17.19
N ARG A 10 1.81 6.74 18.12
CA ARG A 10 1.55 5.58 18.98
C ARG A 10 0.15 5.05 18.70
N VAL A 11 0.02 3.73 18.65
CA VAL A 11 -1.28 3.07 18.45
C VAL A 11 -1.40 1.90 19.40
N ALA A 12 -2.51 1.86 20.15
CA ALA A 12 -2.88 0.73 20.97
C ALA A 12 -4.10 0.00 20.38
N LEU A 13 -4.07 -1.33 20.42
CA LEU A 13 -5.18 -2.21 20.07
C LEU A 13 -5.62 -2.96 21.32
N GLY A 14 -6.70 -2.51 21.94
CA GLY A 14 -7.07 -2.97 23.29
C GLY A 14 -5.96 -2.60 24.30
N PRO A 15 -5.49 -3.55 25.13
CA PRO A 15 -4.46 -3.28 26.13
C PRO A 15 -3.02 -3.25 25.54
N ALA A 16 -2.83 -3.70 24.31
CA ALA A 16 -1.51 -3.83 23.69
C ALA A 16 -1.15 -2.58 22.87
N GLU A 17 -0.05 -1.91 23.21
CA GLU A 17 0.55 -0.91 22.36
C GLU A 17 1.26 -1.62 21.20
N VAL A 18 0.93 -1.27 19.96
CA VAL A 18 1.43 -1.90 18.72
C VAL A 18 2.45 -1.01 18.01
N LEU A 19 2.26 0.31 18.05
CA LEU A 19 3.22 1.27 17.51
C LEU A 19 3.74 2.17 18.64
N HIS A 20 5.05 2.35 18.69
CA HIS A 20 5.77 2.93 19.83
C HIS A 20 6.50 4.23 19.47
N GLY A 21 5.82 5.19 18.84
CA GLY A 21 6.41 6.47 18.46
C GLY A 21 7.14 6.37 17.13
N ILE A 22 6.37 6.24 16.05
CA ILE A 22 6.88 6.26 14.67
C ILE A 22 6.94 7.70 14.19
N ASP A 23 8.09 8.09 13.63
CA ASP A 23 8.30 9.36 12.94
C ASP A 23 8.73 9.10 11.51
N ALA A 24 8.00 9.64 10.52
CA ALA A 24 8.34 9.54 9.11
C ALA A 24 7.65 10.64 8.31
N THR A 25 8.30 11.09 7.24
CA THR A 25 7.69 12.00 6.26
C THR A 25 7.78 11.37 4.89
N ILE A 26 6.65 11.21 4.21
CA ILE A 26 6.54 10.57 2.89
C ILE A 26 6.04 11.61 1.90
N SER A 27 6.73 11.78 0.79
CA SER A 27 6.36 12.71 -0.29
C SER A 27 5.93 11.95 -1.55
N ALA A 28 5.06 12.56 -2.33
CA ALA A 28 4.65 12.05 -3.63
C ALA A 28 5.82 11.95 -4.62
N GLY A 29 5.68 11.11 -5.64
CA GLY A 29 6.66 10.91 -6.70
C GLY A 29 7.59 9.71 -6.46
N ALA A 30 7.45 9.01 -5.34
CA ALA A 30 8.22 7.82 -5.02
C ALA A 30 7.30 6.69 -4.51
N LEU A 31 7.64 5.45 -4.86
CA LEU A 31 7.00 4.26 -4.27
C LEU A 31 7.71 3.94 -2.95
N VAL A 32 6.99 4.09 -1.84
CA VAL A 32 7.51 3.81 -0.49
C VAL A 32 7.01 2.44 -0.02
N GLY A 33 7.94 1.53 0.24
CA GLY A 33 7.65 0.22 0.81
C GLY A 33 7.71 0.24 2.34
N VAL A 34 6.69 -0.25 3.01
CA VAL A 34 6.72 -0.53 4.46
C VAL A 34 6.97 -2.02 4.64
N ILE A 35 8.12 -2.37 5.21
CA ILE A 35 8.57 -3.74 5.41
C ILE A 35 8.79 -4.06 6.88
N GLY A 36 8.91 -5.33 7.21
CA GLY A 36 9.13 -5.83 8.56
C GLY A 36 8.52 -7.23 8.74
N PRO A 37 8.89 -7.96 9.78
CA PRO A 37 8.34 -9.30 10.04
C PRO A 37 6.83 -9.25 10.35
N ASN A 38 6.22 -10.45 10.41
CA ASN A 38 4.81 -10.57 10.81
C ASN A 38 4.63 -10.04 12.24
N GLY A 39 3.55 -9.31 12.49
CA GLY A 39 3.29 -8.69 13.79
C GLY A 39 4.11 -7.44 14.09
N ALA A 40 4.95 -6.94 13.17
CA ALA A 40 5.75 -5.74 13.39
C ALA A 40 4.95 -4.44 13.52
N GLY A 41 3.67 -4.41 13.10
CA GLY A 41 2.82 -3.22 13.15
C GLY A 41 2.56 -2.55 11.79
N LYS A 42 3.00 -3.15 10.68
CA LYS A 42 2.88 -2.58 9.31
C LYS A 42 1.44 -2.23 8.92
N SER A 43 0.52 -3.20 9.01
CA SER A 43 -0.91 -2.95 8.69
C SER A 43 -1.56 -2.00 9.68
N THR A 44 -1.09 -1.96 10.93
CA THR A 44 -1.54 -0.98 11.93
C THR A 44 -1.11 0.43 11.52
N LEU A 45 0.13 0.58 11.03
CA LEU A 45 0.60 1.85 10.47
C LEU A 45 -0.24 2.27 9.25
N ALA A 46 -0.48 1.37 8.29
CA ALA A 46 -1.31 1.64 7.12
C ALA A 46 -2.73 2.10 7.52
N ARG A 47 -3.34 1.44 8.51
CA ARG A 47 -4.67 1.81 9.03
C ARG A 47 -4.67 3.14 9.79
N ALA A 48 -3.59 3.47 10.50
CA ALA A 48 -3.46 4.78 11.17
C ALA A 48 -3.29 5.91 10.13
N ILE A 49 -2.46 5.71 9.10
CA ILE A 49 -2.30 6.65 7.97
C ILE A 49 -3.64 6.94 7.29
N THR A 50 -4.47 5.91 7.12
CA THR A 50 -5.77 6.03 6.45
C THR A 50 -6.92 6.43 7.40
N GLY A 51 -6.62 6.78 8.64
CA GLY A 51 -7.61 7.21 9.64
C GLY A 51 -8.60 6.13 10.06
N LEU A 52 -8.32 4.85 9.75
CA LEU A 52 -9.15 3.71 10.17
C LEU A 52 -8.92 3.31 11.62
N ILE A 53 -7.78 3.69 12.18
CA ILE A 53 -7.43 3.52 13.59
C ILE A 53 -6.97 4.88 14.11
N SER A 54 -7.54 5.30 15.23
CA SER A 54 -7.10 6.53 15.91
C SER A 54 -5.82 6.29 16.69
N PRO A 55 -4.83 7.18 16.61
CA PRO A 55 -3.64 7.15 17.44
C PRO A 55 -3.99 7.26 18.93
N SER A 56 -3.23 6.57 19.79
CA SER A 56 -3.25 6.80 21.25
C SER A 56 -2.40 8.01 21.66
N ALA A 57 -1.38 8.36 20.85
CA ALA A 57 -0.60 9.58 20.93
C ALA A 57 0.08 9.87 19.59
N GLY A 58 0.57 11.09 19.41
CA GLY A 58 1.11 11.55 18.14
C GLY A 58 0.02 11.85 17.13
N ARG A 59 0.40 12.04 15.88
CA ARG A 59 -0.57 12.37 14.80
C ARG A 59 -0.06 11.94 13.43
N VAL A 60 -0.99 11.90 12.48
CA VAL A 60 -0.71 11.77 11.04
C VAL A 60 -1.32 12.98 10.34
N THR A 61 -0.53 13.65 9.51
CA THR A 61 -1.03 14.78 8.71
C THR A 61 -0.85 14.51 7.22
N LEU A 62 -1.78 14.98 6.41
CA LEU A 62 -1.69 14.99 4.96
C LEU A 62 -1.74 16.46 4.49
N ASP A 63 -0.67 16.94 3.86
CA ASP A 63 -0.49 18.36 3.50
C ASP A 63 -0.71 19.31 4.68
N GLY A 64 -0.17 18.95 5.86
CA GLY A 64 -0.31 19.71 7.10
C GLY A 64 -1.69 19.61 7.78
N THR A 65 -2.65 18.92 7.16
CA THR A 65 -3.98 18.71 7.79
C THR A 65 -4.00 17.38 8.53
N ASP A 66 -4.35 17.40 9.81
CA ASP A 66 -4.49 16.16 10.60
C ASP A 66 -5.59 15.27 10.00
N VAL A 67 -5.25 14.00 9.74
CA VAL A 67 -6.20 13.04 9.15
C VAL A 67 -7.41 12.82 10.06
N SER A 68 -7.25 12.95 11.38
CA SER A 68 -8.33 12.81 12.35
C SER A 68 -9.34 13.98 12.33
N ALA A 69 -8.93 15.15 11.83
CA ALA A 69 -9.77 16.33 11.69
C ALA A 69 -10.64 16.28 10.42
N LEU A 70 -10.33 15.39 9.48
CA LEU A 70 -11.08 15.25 8.23
C LEU A 70 -12.34 14.41 8.43
N SER A 71 -13.43 14.79 7.76
CA SER A 71 -14.59 13.91 7.65
C SER A 71 -14.21 12.62 6.92
N ARG A 72 -14.91 11.51 7.20
CA ARG A 72 -14.65 10.22 6.52
C ARG A 72 -14.70 10.33 5.00
N ALA A 73 -15.67 11.05 4.45
CA ALA A 73 -15.77 11.28 3.01
C ALA A 73 -14.63 12.18 2.50
N GLY A 74 -14.24 13.21 3.26
CA GLY A 74 -13.11 14.08 2.93
C GLY A 74 -11.80 13.32 2.90
N LEU A 75 -11.54 12.48 3.90
CA LEU A 75 -10.34 11.62 3.95
C LEU A 75 -10.32 10.59 2.83
N ALA A 76 -11.45 9.94 2.56
CA ALA A 76 -11.58 8.93 1.49
C ALA A 76 -11.33 9.50 0.09
N ARG A 77 -11.53 10.81 -0.14
CA ARG A 77 -11.15 11.51 -1.39
C ARG A 77 -9.67 11.84 -1.46
N ARG A 78 -8.96 11.83 -0.35
CA ARG A 78 -7.55 12.21 -0.28
C ARG A 78 -6.61 11.02 -0.13
N ILE A 79 -7.08 9.91 0.44
CA ILE A 79 -6.31 8.68 0.60
C ILE A 79 -7.16 7.50 0.13
N ALA A 80 -6.79 6.89 -0.99
CA ALA A 80 -7.34 5.61 -1.40
C ALA A 80 -6.64 4.48 -0.63
N TYR A 81 -7.40 3.50 -0.17
CA TYR A 81 -6.86 2.38 0.60
C TYR A 81 -7.30 1.04 0.02
N LEU A 82 -6.33 0.17 -0.21
CA LEU A 82 -6.55 -1.24 -0.52
C LEU A 82 -6.10 -2.08 0.68
N PRO A 83 -7.01 -2.59 1.53
CA PRO A 83 -6.67 -3.46 2.65
C PRO A 83 -6.28 -4.87 2.19
N GLN A 84 -5.52 -5.56 3.03
CA GLN A 84 -5.16 -6.97 2.86
C GLN A 84 -6.39 -7.88 2.75
N GLY A 85 -6.29 -8.93 1.94
CA GLY A 85 -7.20 -10.09 1.98
C GLY A 85 -8.64 -9.81 1.56
N GLN A 86 -8.87 -8.87 0.63
CA GLN A 86 -10.23 -8.57 0.18
C GLN A 86 -10.86 -9.74 -0.59
N THR A 87 -11.87 -10.34 0.02
CA THR A 87 -12.74 -11.32 -0.64
C THR A 87 -14.00 -10.63 -1.17
N ILE A 88 -14.27 -10.83 -2.45
CA ILE A 88 -15.48 -10.31 -3.10
C ILE A 88 -16.48 -11.44 -3.19
N HIS A 89 -17.57 -11.32 -2.43
CA HIS A 89 -18.64 -12.34 -2.39
C HIS A 89 -19.77 -12.06 -3.37
N TRP A 90 -19.89 -10.83 -3.86
CA TRP A 90 -21.00 -10.42 -4.69
C TRP A 90 -20.66 -10.61 -6.17
N PRO A 91 -21.56 -11.16 -7.00
CA PRO A 91 -21.32 -11.37 -8.41
C PRO A 91 -21.51 -10.05 -9.20
N LEU A 92 -20.68 -9.06 -8.90
CA LEU A 92 -20.63 -7.79 -9.61
C LEU A 92 -19.81 -7.94 -10.89
N THR A 93 -20.14 -7.18 -11.92
CA THR A 93 -19.22 -6.99 -13.06
C THR A 93 -17.99 -6.19 -12.62
N VAL A 94 -16.87 -6.35 -13.32
CA VAL A 94 -15.64 -5.61 -13.10
C VAL A 94 -15.91 -4.10 -13.11
N GLU A 95 -16.59 -3.58 -14.12
CA GLU A 95 -16.94 -2.16 -14.23
C GLU A 95 -17.70 -1.68 -12.98
N ARG A 96 -18.70 -2.44 -12.53
CA ARG A 96 -19.45 -2.09 -11.32
C ARG A 96 -18.61 -2.09 -10.05
N LEU A 97 -17.69 -3.04 -9.92
CA LEU A 97 -16.78 -3.06 -8.77
C LEU A 97 -15.83 -1.87 -8.79
N VAL A 98 -15.26 -1.52 -9.93
CA VAL A 98 -14.40 -0.33 -10.08
C VAL A 98 -15.20 0.94 -9.80
N ALA A 99 -16.46 1.03 -10.25
CA ALA A 99 -17.34 2.16 -9.98
C ALA A 99 -17.57 2.43 -8.47
N LEU A 100 -17.45 1.41 -7.60
CA LEU A 100 -17.51 1.62 -6.15
C LEU A 100 -16.37 2.54 -5.64
N GLY A 101 -15.28 2.68 -6.38
CA GLY A 101 -14.23 3.67 -6.08
C GLY A 101 -14.73 5.11 -6.14
N ARG A 102 -15.85 5.38 -6.82
CA ARG A 102 -16.43 6.74 -6.89
C ARG A 102 -17.32 7.10 -5.72
N LEU A 103 -17.66 6.15 -4.83
CA LEU A 103 -18.54 6.40 -3.67
C LEU A 103 -18.16 7.63 -2.84
N PRO A 104 -16.87 7.94 -2.57
CA PRO A 104 -16.52 9.14 -1.82
C PRO A 104 -16.93 10.46 -2.51
N HIS A 105 -17.15 10.45 -3.83
CA HIS A 105 -17.49 11.62 -4.64
C HIS A 105 -18.99 11.77 -4.87
N LEU A 106 -19.77 10.71 -4.64
CA LEU A 106 -21.20 10.69 -4.90
C LEU A 106 -21.97 11.31 -3.72
N ALA A 107 -22.98 12.13 -4.03
CA ALA A 107 -24.00 12.49 -3.06
C ALA A 107 -24.97 11.32 -2.85
N PRO A 108 -25.66 11.25 -1.70
CA PRO A 108 -26.70 10.24 -1.50
C PRO A 108 -27.73 10.24 -2.64
N PHE A 109 -28.02 9.07 -3.18
CA PHE A 109 -28.97 8.86 -4.30
C PHE A 109 -28.59 9.53 -5.63
N SER A 110 -27.37 10.06 -5.78
CA SER A 110 -26.91 10.57 -7.08
C SER A 110 -26.58 9.45 -8.05
N ALA A 111 -26.80 9.68 -9.33
CA ALA A 111 -26.29 8.81 -10.40
C ALA A 111 -24.80 9.08 -10.67
N ILE A 112 -24.12 8.10 -11.26
CA ILE A 112 -22.75 8.24 -11.77
C ILE A 112 -22.76 9.28 -12.89
N SER A 113 -21.99 10.36 -12.73
CA SER A 113 -21.82 11.42 -13.71
C SER A 113 -20.92 11.00 -14.86
N ALA A 114 -20.88 11.82 -15.93
CA ALA A 114 -19.90 11.62 -17.01
C ALA A 114 -18.44 11.72 -16.53
N ALA A 115 -18.16 12.59 -15.57
CA ALA A 115 -16.84 12.71 -14.95
C ALA A 115 -16.45 11.45 -14.17
N ASP A 116 -17.41 10.88 -13.41
CA ASP A 116 -17.17 9.61 -12.70
C ASP A 116 -16.92 8.45 -13.67
N ARG A 117 -17.68 8.40 -14.77
CA ARG A 117 -17.48 7.38 -15.81
C ARG A 117 -16.09 7.47 -16.41
N ALA A 118 -15.65 8.68 -16.77
CA ALA A 118 -14.30 8.90 -17.27
C ALA A 118 -13.21 8.52 -16.24
N ALA A 119 -13.44 8.72 -14.94
CA ALA A 119 -12.53 8.27 -13.90
C ALA A 119 -12.47 6.75 -13.78
N ILE A 120 -13.61 6.06 -13.93
CA ILE A 120 -13.69 4.59 -13.96
C ILE A 120 -12.90 4.06 -15.16
N ASP A 121 -13.14 4.62 -16.36
CA ASP A 121 -12.46 4.20 -17.59
C ASP A 121 -10.94 4.37 -17.46
N ARG A 122 -10.46 5.54 -17.01
CA ARG A 122 -9.01 5.77 -16.75
C ARG A 122 -8.42 4.76 -15.76
N ALA A 123 -9.14 4.45 -14.69
CA ALA A 123 -8.67 3.48 -13.71
C ALA A 123 -8.58 2.07 -14.28
N MET A 124 -9.53 1.67 -15.12
CA MET A 124 -9.53 0.39 -15.81
C MET A 124 -8.41 0.29 -16.85
N ASP A 125 -8.16 1.36 -17.61
CA ASP A 125 -7.07 1.44 -18.58
C ASP A 125 -5.70 1.35 -17.88
N ARG A 126 -5.50 2.08 -16.77
CA ARG A 126 -4.25 2.04 -15.99
C ARG A 126 -3.96 0.66 -15.41
N ALA A 127 -4.98 -0.08 -15.01
CA ALA A 127 -4.85 -1.44 -14.49
C ALA A 127 -4.85 -2.52 -15.58
N ASP A 128 -4.96 -2.14 -16.86
CA ASP A 128 -5.06 -3.06 -18.02
C ASP A 128 -6.14 -4.13 -17.83
N ILE A 129 -7.37 -3.67 -17.52
CA ILE A 129 -8.53 -4.54 -17.28
C ILE A 129 -9.75 -4.19 -18.14
N GLY A 130 -9.60 -3.32 -19.15
CA GLY A 130 -10.70 -2.89 -20.01
C GLY A 130 -11.43 -4.05 -20.68
N SER A 131 -10.69 -5.08 -21.13
CA SER A 131 -11.25 -6.30 -21.71
C SER A 131 -12.08 -7.15 -20.73
N LEU A 132 -11.96 -6.90 -19.42
CA LEU A 132 -12.66 -7.63 -18.37
C LEU A 132 -13.94 -6.94 -17.90
N ALA A 133 -14.29 -5.74 -18.41
CA ALA A 133 -15.34 -4.86 -17.89
C ALA A 133 -16.67 -5.56 -17.58
N GLY A 134 -17.13 -6.39 -18.48
CA GLY A 134 -18.40 -7.13 -18.35
C GLY A 134 -18.32 -8.45 -17.59
N ARG A 135 -17.10 -8.95 -17.26
CA ARG A 135 -16.93 -10.22 -16.57
C ARG A 135 -17.33 -10.12 -15.09
N ILE A 136 -17.79 -11.22 -14.54
CA ILE A 136 -18.14 -11.33 -13.13
C ILE A 136 -16.87 -11.50 -12.30
N VAL A 137 -16.69 -10.68 -11.27
CA VAL A 137 -15.43 -10.61 -10.47
C VAL A 137 -15.14 -11.92 -9.74
N THR A 138 -16.14 -12.67 -9.34
CA THR A 138 -15.96 -13.98 -8.67
C THR A 138 -15.40 -15.06 -9.59
N GLU A 139 -15.44 -14.87 -10.91
CA GLU A 139 -14.95 -15.79 -11.93
C GLU A 139 -13.53 -15.46 -12.42
N LEU A 140 -12.95 -14.39 -11.90
CA LEU A 140 -11.61 -13.94 -12.27
C LEU A 140 -10.53 -14.77 -11.58
N SER A 141 -9.36 -14.91 -12.27
CA SER A 141 -8.13 -15.39 -11.67
C SER A 141 -7.68 -14.48 -10.51
N GLY A 142 -6.76 -14.97 -9.68
CA GLY A 142 -6.19 -14.17 -8.58
C GLY A 142 -5.55 -12.88 -9.06
N GLY A 143 -4.75 -12.95 -10.13
CA GLY A 143 -4.08 -11.79 -10.72
C GLY A 143 -5.03 -10.78 -11.36
N GLU A 144 -6.02 -11.26 -12.13
CA GLU A 144 -7.06 -10.38 -12.68
C GLU A 144 -7.83 -9.66 -11.56
N ARG A 145 -8.21 -10.40 -10.50
CA ARG A 145 -8.92 -9.84 -9.35
C ARG A 145 -8.09 -8.79 -8.61
N ALA A 146 -6.79 -9.02 -8.41
CA ALA A 146 -5.89 -8.05 -7.78
C ALA A 146 -5.84 -6.74 -8.59
N ARG A 147 -5.72 -6.81 -9.91
CA ARG A 147 -5.76 -5.64 -10.79
C ARG A 147 -7.09 -4.89 -10.73
N VAL A 148 -8.20 -5.61 -10.67
CA VAL A 148 -9.53 -5.00 -10.50
C VAL A 148 -9.66 -4.27 -9.16
N LEU A 149 -9.12 -4.84 -8.07
CA LEU A 149 -9.11 -4.21 -6.76
C LEU A 149 -8.26 -2.93 -6.72
N ILE A 150 -7.10 -2.95 -7.39
CA ILE A 150 -6.27 -1.74 -7.56
C ILE A 150 -7.03 -0.71 -8.42
N ALA A 151 -7.63 -1.11 -9.55
CA ALA A 151 -8.42 -0.20 -10.38
C ALA A 151 -9.53 0.49 -9.56
N ARG A 152 -10.22 -0.24 -8.69
CA ARG A 152 -11.20 0.34 -7.78
C ARG A 152 -10.58 1.41 -6.86
N ALA A 153 -9.36 1.17 -6.33
CA ALA A 153 -8.68 2.16 -5.53
C ALA A 153 -8.23 3.38 -6.37
N LEU A 154 -7.74 3.16 -7.58
CA LEU A 154 -7.35 4.22 -8.51
C LEU A 154 -8.55 5.06 -8.97
N ALA A 155 -9.74 4.46 -9.13
CA ALA A 155 -10.96 5.18 -9.51
C ALA A 155 -11.39 6.23 -8.48
N VAL A 156 -10.87 6.20 -7.26
CA VAL A 156 -11.04 7.29 -6.29
C VAL A 156 -10.39 8.58 -6.78
N GLU A 157 -9.30 8.49 -7.56
CA GLU A 157 -8.45 9.64 -7.97
C GLU A 157 -7.93 10.44 -6.77
N ALA A 158 -7.63 9.73 -5.68
CA ALA A 158 -7.02 10.31 -4.50
C ALA A 158 -5.54 10.64 -4.75
N PRO A 159 -5.02 11.75 -4.23
CA PRO A 159 -3.60 12.09 -4.37
C PRO A 159 -2.65 11.16 -3.59
N ALA A 160 -3.18 10.33 -2.69
CA ALA A 160 -2.43 9.30 -1.98
C ALA A 160 -3.08 7.93 -2.11
N LEU A 161 -2.27 6.90 -2.30
CA LEU A 161 -2.66 5.49 -2.38
C LEU A 161 -1.88 4.69 -1.34
N VAL A 162 -2.59 3.98 -0.47
CA VAL A 162 -2.02 3.04 0.50
C VAL A 162 -2.52 1.64 0.15
N VAL A 163 -1.60 0.70 -0.04
CA VAL A 163 -1.93 -0.70 -0.33
C VAL A 163 -1.30 -1.63 0.71
N ASP A 164 -2.10 -2.53 1.27
CA ASP A 164 -1.67 -3.43 2.33
C ASP A 164 -1.59 -4.86 1.79
N GLU A 165 -0.37 -5.38 1.63
CA GLU A 165 -0.04 -6.72 1.12
C GLU A 165 -0.71 -7.07 -0.23
N PRO A 166 -0.55 -6.23 -1.26
CA PRO A 166 -1.26 -6.41 -2.52
C PRO A 166 -0.78 -7.61 -3.34
N LEU A 167 0.38 -8.20 -3.00
CA LEU A 167 1.00 -9.30 -3.72
C LEU A 167 0.61 -10.69 -3.20
N ALA A 168 -0.17 -10.76 -2.13
CA ALA A 168 -0.53 -12.03 -1.50
C ALA A 168 -1.26 -12.95 -2.48
N ALA A 169 -0.81 -14.20 -2.55
CA ALA A 169 -1.37 -15.25 -3.42
C ALA A 169 -1.32 -14.98 -4.95
N LEU A 170 -0.45 -14.06 -5.40
CA LEU A 170 -0.20 -13.82 -6.82
C LEU A 170 1.01 -14.65 -7.30
N ASP A 171 0.94 -15.13 -8.53
CA ASP A 171 2.11 -15.69 -9.20
C ASP A 171 3.15 -14.59 -9.56
N PRO A 172 4.40 -14.95 -9.83
CA PRO A 172 5.48 -13.98 -10.07
C PRO A 172 5.19 -12.98 -11.20
N GLY A 173 4.53 -13.42 -12.28
CA GLY A 173 4.19 -12.54 -13.40
C GLY A 173 3.21 -11.43 -12.98
N HIS A 174 2.16 -11.79 -12.26
CA HIS A 174 1.18 -10.84 -11.74
C HIS A 174 1.77 -9.93 -10.65
N GLN A 175 2.71 -10.45 -9.82
CA GLN A 175 3.44 -9.61 -8.85
C GLN A 175 4.24 -8.51 -9.54
N LEU A 176 4.98 -8.84 -10.61
CA LEU A 176 5.74 -7.88 -11.40
C LEU A 176 4.84 -6.82 -12.04
N GLN A 177 3.72 -7.24 -12.63
CA GLN A 177 2.74 -6.33 -13.24
C GLN A 177 2.18 -5.35 -12.20
N LEU A 178 1.78 -5.86 -11.03
CA LEU A 178 1.19 -5.05 -9.98
C LEU A 178 2.20 -4.05 -9.38
N MET A 179 3.42 -4.49 -9.12
CA MET A 179 4.49 -3.57 -8.66
C MET A 179 4.84 -2.53 -9.70
N GLY A 180 4.87 -2.91 -10.99
CA GLY A 180 5.05 -1.97 -12.11
C GLY A 180 3.95 -0.90 -12.14
N LEU A 181 2.69 -1.29 -11.93
CA LEU A 181 1.55 -0.37 -11.85
C LEU A 181 1.69 0.60 -10.66
N LEU A 182 2.01 0.11 -9.46
CA LEU A 182 2.22 0.96 -8.28
C LEU A 182 3.39 1.93 -8.48
N LYS A 183 4.46 1.49 -9.14
CA LYS A 183 5.60 2.33 -9.50
C LYS A 183 5.21 3.43 -10.49
N ALA A 184 4.48 3.08 -11.55
CA ALA A 184 3.97 4.06 -12.52
C ALA A 184 3.04 5.08 -11.87
N GLU A 185 2.21 4.63 -10.91
CA GLU A 185 1.34 5.50 -10.12
C GLU A 185 2.15 6.53 -9.31
N ALA A 186 3.19 6.09 -8.63
CA ALA A 186 4.08 6.98 -7.88
C ALA A 186 4.77 7.99 -8.82
N LEU A 187 5.32 7.53 -9.96
CA LEU A 187 5.98 8.38 -10.94
C LEU A 187 5.03 9.40 -11.59
N SER A 188 3.73 9.12 -11.66
CA SER A 188 2.72 10.08 -12.13
C SER A 188 2.43 11.22 -11.14
N GLY A 189 3.06 11.21 -9.97
CA GLY A 189 2.98 12.27 -8.96
C GLY A 189 2.07 11.93 -7.77
N SER A 190 1.56 10.71 -7.69
CA SER A 190 0.82 10.23 -6.50
C SER A 190 1.78 9.90 -5.36
N LEU A 191 1.31 10.04 -4.12
CA LEU A 191 1.96 9.46 -2.94
C LEU A 191 1.55 8.00 -2.83
N VAL A 192 2.49 7.07 -2.96
CA VAL A 192 2.18 5.63 -2.91
C VAL A 192 2.94 4.95 -1.78
N VAL A 193 2.19 4.31 -0.87
CA VAL A 193 2.72 3.50 0.23
C VAL A 193 2.24 2.07 0.06
N ALA A 194 3.17 1.13 -0.02
CA ALA A 194 2.87 -0.30 -0.13
C ALA A 194 3.45 -1.08 1.07
N VAL A 195 2.60 -1.76 1.82
CA VAL A 195 3.03 -2.75 2.81
C VAL A 195 3.41 -4.02 2.07
N LEU A 196 4.65 -4.46 2.24
CA LEU A 196 5.20 -5.59 1.50
C LEU A 196 5.82 -6.63 2.45
N HIS A 197 5.69 -7.91 2.09
CA HIS A 197 6.38 -9.02 2.73
C HIS A 197 7.56 -9.53 1.91
N ASP A 198 7.47 -9.41 0.59
CA ASP A 198 8.51 -9.85 -0.34
C ASP A 198 9.63 -8.82 -0.39
N LEU A 199 10.78 -9.18 0.18
CA LEU A 199 11.96 -8.30 0.22
C LEU A 199 12.58 -8.09 -1.15
N ALA A 200 12.47 -9.07 -2.06
CA ALA A 200 13.01 -8.93 -3.42
C ALA A 200 12.17 -7.94 -4.24
N MET A 201 10.83 -8.02 -4.14
CA MET A 201 9.94 -7.05 -4.76
C MET A 201 10.11 -5.65 -4.16
N ALA A 202 10.27 -5.57 -2.83
CA ALA A 202 10.53 -4.30 -2.15
C ALA A 202 11.86 -3.66 -2.59
N ALA A 203 12.93 -4.44 -2.64
CA ALA A 203 14.24 -3.97 -3.10
C ALA A 203 14.22 -3.46 -4.54
N ARG A 204 13.53 -4.19 -5.43
CA ARG A 204 13.52 -3.93 -6.87
C ARG A 204 12.66 -2.72 -7.27
N PHE A 205 11.51 -2.53 -6.64
CA PHE A 205 10.51 -1.56 -7.11
C PHE A 205 10.40 -0.29 -6.26
N CYS A 206 10.69 -0.38 -4.94
CA CYS A 206 10.55 0.76 -4.07
C CYS A 206 11.75 1.69 -4.18
N ASP A 207 11.47 3.00 -4.17
CA ASP A 207 12.51 4.04 -4.12
C ASP A 207 13.03 4.23 -2.70
N ARG A 208 12.16 3.92 -1.73
CA ARG A 208 12.43 4.08 -0.31
C ARG A 208 11.74 2.98 0.47
N LEU A 209 12.40 2.48 1.51
CA LEU A 209 11.87 1.49 2.42
C LEU A 209 11.82 2.04 3.83
N ILE A 210 10.75 1.73 4.53
CA ILE A 210 10.54 1.96 5.96
C ILE A 210 10.49 0.60 6.63
N LEU A 211 11.52 0.26 7.41
CA LEU A 211 11.61 -1.00 8.15
C LEU A 211 11.03 -0.83 9.54
N ILE A 212 9.98 -1.60 9.83
CA ILE A 212 9.36 -1.64 11.15
C ILE A 212 9.64 -2.99 11.82
N HIS A 213 10.07 -2.94 13.07
CA HIS A 213 10.24 -4.11 13.91
C HIS A 213 9.70 -3.82 15.32
N ARG A 214 8.85 -4.71 15.83
CA ARG A 214 8.24 -4.58 17.18
C ARG A 214 7.64 -3.20 17.43
N GLY A 215 6.90 -2.68 16.47
CA GLY A 215 6.22 -1.39 16.57
C GLY A 215 7.12 -0.16 16.49
N ARG A 216 8.40 -0.31 16.20
CA ARG A 216 9.37 0.79 16.08
C ARG A 216 9.91 0.91 14.67
N LEU A 217 10.21 2.11 14.25
CA LEU A 217 10.96 2.37 13.03
C LEU A 217 12.43 2.04 13.30
N ILE A 218 13.00 1.12 12.53
CA ILE A 218 14.38 0.67 12.65
C ILE A 218 15.27 1.35 11.62
N ALA A 219 14.80 1.45 10.38
CA ALA A 219 15.53 2.07 9.29
C ALA A 219 14.55 2.70 8.29
N ASP A 220 15.01 3.76 7.64
CA ASP A 220 14.28 4.54 6.66
C ASP A 220 15.27 5.09 5.62
N GLY A 221 15.11 4.71 4.36
CA GLY A 221 16.04 5.10 3.30
C GLY A 221 15.88 4.30 2.02
N VAL A 222 16.86 4.42 1.13
CA VAL A 222 16.93 3.62 -0.10
C VAL A 222 17.08 2.12 0.24
N PRO A 223 16.63 1.21 -0.64
CA PRO A 223 16.62 -0.23 -0.36
C PRO A 223 17.94 -0.78 0.17
N ASP A 224 19.08 -0.42 -0.43
CA ASP A 224 20.40 -0.92 -0.03
C ASP A 224 20.80 -0.47 1.39
N ALA A 225 20.37 0.72 1.82
CA ALA A 225 20.63 1.23 3.18
C ALA A 225 19.73 0.56 4.24
N VAL A 226 18.58 0.03 3.82
CA VAL A 226 17.60 -0.58 4.72
C VAL A 226 17.75 -2.11 4.78
N LEU A 227 18.02 -2.77 3.65
CA LEU A 227 18.14 -4.23 3.54
C LEU A 227 19.58 -4.71 3.81
N THR A 228 20.19 -4.21 4.88
CA THR A 228 21.53 -4.60 5.28
C THR A 228 21.54 -5.99 5.92
N PRO A 229 22.68 -6.72 5.89
CA PRO A 229 22.82 -8.02 6.56
C PRO A 229 22.47 -7.95 8.07
N GLU A 230 22.76 -6.83 8.72
CA GLU A 230 22.44 -6.60 10.12
C GLU A 230 20.94 -6.52 10.34
N HIS A 231 20.23 -5.66 9.59
CA HIS A 231 18.78 -5.55 9.70
C HIS A 231 18.06 -6.85 9.35
N LEU A 232 18.56 -7.59 8.34
CA LEU A 232 17.98 -8.88 7.97
C LEU A 232 18.17 -9.93 9.08
N ARG A 233 19.33 -9.94 9.74
CA ARG A 233 19.56 -10.80 10.88
C ARG A 233 18.71 -10.38 12.09
N ASP A 234 18.76 -9.11 12.49
CA ASP A 234 18.21 -8.65 13.76
C ASP A 234 16.68 -8.54 13.73
N CYS A 235 16.10 -8.18 12.58
CA CYS A 235 14.65 -8.03 12.45
C CYS A 235 13.96 -9.29 11.95
N TYR A 236 14.56 -9.99 10.97
CA TYR A 236 13.94 -11.17 10.34
C TYR A 236 14.53 -12.50 10.82
N GLY A 237 15.65 -12.49 11.53
CA GLY A 237 16.32 -13.71 11.98
C GLY A 237 16.91 -14.54 10.84
N ILE A 238 17.32 -13.90 9.75
CA ILE A 238 17.84 -14.58 8.56
C ILE A 238 19.23 -14.07 8.18
N ARG A 239 19.99 -14.97 7.52
CA ARG A 239 21.11 -14.60 6.68
C ARG A 239 20.61 -14.53 5.24
N ALA A 240 20.95 -13.48 4.52
CA ALA A 240 20.59 -13.31 3.13
C ALA A 240 21.81 -12.89 2.30
N TRP A 241 21.81 -13.25 1.03
CA TRP A 241 22.67 -12.63 0.03
C TRP A 241 21.98 -11.39 -0.52
N THR A 242 22.73 -10.31 -0.62
CA THR A 242 22.27 -9.07 -1.25
C THR A 242 23.22 -8.70 -2.37
N GLY A 243 22.69 -8.26 -3.50
CA GLY A 243 23.49 -7.89 -4.66
C GLY A 243 22.60 -7.43 -5.81
N ALA A 244 23.12 -7.49 -7.04
CA ALA A 244 22.37 -7.13 -8.24
C ALA A 244 22.53 -8.19 -9.33
N ILE A 245 21.46 -8.46 -10.06
CA ILE A 245 21.45 -9.26 -11.29
C ILE A 245 20.92 -8.36 -12.40
N GLU A 246 21.68 -8.20 -13.48
CA GLU A 246 21.34 -7.29 -14.59
C GLU A 246 20.99 -5.88 -14.13
N GLY A 247 21.72 -5.38 -13.12
CA GLY A 247 21.49 -4.05 -12.53
C GLY A 247 20.25 -3.94 -11.63
N GLN A 248 19.52 -5.02 -11.41
CA GLN A 248 18.36 -5.04 -10.51
C GLN A 248 18.73 -5.54 -9.13
N PRO A 249 18.35 -4.87 -8.04
CA PRO A 249 18.61 -5.32 -6.68
C PRO A 249 17.95 -6.68 -6.41
N VAL A 250 18.68 -7.55 -5.73
CA VAL A 250 18.21 -8.88 -5.33
C VAL A 250 18.55 -9.14 -3.88
N VAL A 251 17.56 -9.61 -3.14
CA VAL A 251 17.71 -10.11 -1.76
C VAL A 251 17.28 -11.57 -1.75
N LEU A 252 18.19 -12.47 -1.45
CA LEU A 252 17.94 -13.91 -1.43
C LEU A 252 18.17 -14.45 -0.02
N PRO A 253 17.12 -14.85 0.72
CA PRO A 253 17.28 -15.54 1.99
C PRO A 253 18.05 -16.86 1.81
N LEU A 254 19.07 -17.09 2.64
CA LEU A 254 19.96 -18.28 2.54
C LEU A 254 19.73 -19.26 3.68
N SER A 255 19.59 -18.76 4.90
CA SER A 255 19.43 -19.59 6.10
C SER A 255 18.83 -18.79 7.25
N LEU A 256 18.38 -19.48 8.28
CA LEU A 256 18.10 -18.82 9.56
C LEU A 256 19.42 -18.33 10.18
N SER A 257 19.37 -17.21 10.87
CA SER A 257 20.46 -16.78 11.75
C SER A 257 20.61 -17.76 12.90
N GLN A 258 21.81 -18.25 13.19
CA GLN A 258 22.07 -19.25 14.25
C GLN A 258 22.03 -18.65 15.67
N ASP A 259 21.96 -17.33 15.79
CA ASP A 259 21.88 -16.62 17.08
C ASP A 259 20.40 -16.29 17.42
N ARG A 260 19.81 -17.14 18.22
CA ARG A 260 18.62 -16.83 19.01
C ARG A 260 19.01 -16.72 20.48
#